data_8e0f859c9cee51ccda5c7716dc7f6e23
#
_entry.id   8e0f859c9cee51ccda5c7716dc7f6e23
#
_cell.length_a   1.000
_cell.length_b   1.000
_cell.length_c   1.000
_cell.angle_alpha   90.00
_cell.angle_beta   90.00
_cell.angle_gamma   90.00
#
_symmetry.space_group_name_H-M   'P 1'
#
loop_
_entity.id
_entity.type
_entity.pdbx_description
1 polymer ?
#
loop_
_entity_poly.entity_id
_entity_poly.type
_entity_poly.pdbx_seq_one_letter_code
_entity_poly.pdbx_strand_id
1 'polypeptide(L)'
;MDIFVIEIVDADNVHKELLKEFQKKEISNSKKWNEHCLSYLMVDRILRDFYQIENREIVFNGKKPFLKTREKFFSISHSNDYIALAFSDYDCGIDIEKIKLREFEEISKRMGFKCTTLEEFYNEWTKYEAEYKLGKPAQTFKKIHLEDYILTVASVNIQEEFEIYIQSGEVFPNANN
;
A
#
# COMPACT_ATOMS: atom_id res chain seq x y z
N MET A 1 -4.36 -8.23 -10.48
CA MET A 1 -4.02 -7.19 -9.47
C MET A 1 -2.58 -6.80 -9.65
N ASP A 2 -2.33 -5.53 -9.82
CA ASP A 2 -1.00 -4.97 -9.98
C ASP A 2 -0.52 -4.44 -8.65
N ILE A 3 0.67 -4.88 -8.23
CA ILE A 3 1.29 -4.53 -6.95
C ILE A 3 2.56 -3.73 -7.26
N PHE A 4 2.60 -2.49 -6.84
CA PHE A 4 3.77 -1.62 -6.99
C PHE A 4 4.45 -1.46 -5.63
N VAL A 5 5.74 -1.77 -5.57
CA VAL A 5 6.59 -1.54 -4.41
C VAL A 5 7.63 -0.51 -4.79
N ILE A 6 7.60 0.64 -4.15
CA ILE A 6 8.35 1.83 -4.52
C ILE A 6 9.25 2.21 -3.35
N GLU A 7 10.55 2.26 -3.60
CA GLU A 7 11.51 2.76 -2.62
C GLU A 7 11.37 4.28 -2.46
N ILE A 8 11.28 4.74 -1.21
CA ILE A 8 11.21 6.16 -0.87
C ILE A 8 12.64 6.71 -0.92
N VAL A 9 13.07 7.11 -2.10
CA VAL A 9 14.35 7.83 -2.26
C VAL A 9 14.08 9.31 -2.02
N ASP A 10 14.69 9.83 -0.96
CA ASP A 10 14.78 11.24 -0.59
C ASP A 10 13.56 12.13 -0.93
N ALA A 11 12.59 12.13 -0.03
CA ALA A 11 11.34 12.90 -0.16
C ALA A 11 11.53 14.42 -0.28
N ASP A 12 12.74 14.94 -0.09
CA ASP A 12 13.06 16.37 -0.22
C ASP A 12 12.99 16.88 -1.67
N ASN A 13 13.05 15.97 -2.66
CA ASN A 13 12.94 16.28 -4.09
C ASN A 13 11.55 16.01 -4.70
N VAL A 14 10.61 15.44 -3.97
CA VAL A 14 9.23 15.38 -4.43
C VAL A 14 8.70 16.80 -4.57
N HIS A 15 8.45 17.22 -5.80
CA HIS A 15 8.08 18.56 -6.20
C HIS A 15 7.18 19.27 -5.18
N LYS A 16 7.72 20.27 -4.51
CA LYS A 16 7.01 21.14 -3.55
C LYS A 16 5.70 21.72 -4.10
N GLU A 17 5.53 21.75 -5.41
CA GLU A 17 4.31 22.24 -6.09
C GLU A 17 3.14 21.26 -5.97
N LEU A 18 3.39 19.96 -6.04
CA LEU A 18 2.34 18.94 -5.88
C LEU A 18 1.91 18.80 -4.41
N LEU A 19 2.79 19.12 -3.48
CA LEU A 19 2.46 19.17 -2.05
C LEU A 19 1.44 20.27 -1.72
N LYS A 20 1.36 21.34 -2.51
CA LYS A 20 0.41 22.44 -2.28
C LYS A 20 -1.04 22.03 -2.49
N GLU A 21 -1.33 21.08 -3.39
CA GLU A 21 -2.69 20.58 -3.61
C GLU A 21 -3.21 19.73 -2.45
N PHE A 22 -2.32 19.08 -1.70
CA PHE A 22 -2.66 18.21 -0.57
C PHE A 22 -2.59 18.89 0.80
N GLN A 23 -2.27 20.17 0.88
CA GLN A 23 -2.01 20.94 2.11
C GLN A 23 -3.20 21.11 3.07
N LYS A 24 -4.32 20.44 2.88
CA LYS A 24 -5.54 20.62 3.71
C LYS A 24 -5.58 19.80 5.02
N LYS A 25 -4.55 19.01 5.34
CA LYS A 25 -4.48 18.29 6.62
C LYS A 25 -3.24 18.68 7.39
N GLU A 26 -3.41 19.22 8.59
CA GLU A 26 -2.32 19.40 9.58
C GLU A 26 -1.81 18.03 10.03
N ILE A 27 -0.72 17.56 9.44
CA ILE A 27 0.06 16.43 9.94
C ILE A 27 1.29 17.02 10.61
N SER A 28 1.40 16.86 11.90
CA SER A 28 2.46 17.46 12.74
C SER A 28 3.85 16.87 12.54
N ASN A 29 3.97 15.76 11.80
CA ASN A 29 5.23 15.07 11.54
C ASN A 29 5.56 15.16 10.05
N SER A 30 6.62 15.88 9.70
CA SER A 30 7.04 16.11 8.31
C SER A 30 7.31 14.81 7.53
N LYS A 31 7.92 13.81 8.17
CA LYS A 31 8.18 12.50 7.53
C LYS A 31 6.87 11.80 7.15
N LYS A 32 5.92 11.70 8.08
CA LYS A 32 4.61 11.09 7.80
C LYS A 32 3.81 11.87 6.77
N TRP A 33 3.96 13.18 6.75
CA TRP A 33 3.35 14.03 5.74
C TRP A 33 3.91 13.73 4.34
N ASN A 34 5.23 13.63 4.23
CA ASN A 34 5.89 13.32 2.96
C ASN A 34 5.50 11.93 2.45
N GLU A 35 5.51 10.91 3.31
CA GLU A 35 5.05 9.54 2.99
C GLU A 35 3.60 9.55 2.47
N HIS A 36 2.72 10.29 3.16
CA HIS A 36 1.32 10.42 2.77
C HIS A 36 1.17 11.09 1.40
N CYS A 37 1.79 12.25 1.19
CA CYS A 37 1.71 12.98 -0.08
C CYS A 37 2.30 12.16 -1.23
N LEU A 38 3.46 11.52 -1.01
CA LEU A 38 4.10 10.67 -2.01
C LEU A 38 3.22 9.49 -2.40
N SER A 39 2.56 8.84 -1.43
CA SER A 39 1.65 7.73 -1.72
C SER A 39 0.52 8.14 -2.66
N TYR A 40 -0.12 9.29 -2.44
CA TYR A 40 -1.20 9.76 -3.31
C TYR A 40 -0.69 10.25 -4.67
N LEU A 41 0.47 10.87 -4.71
CA LEU A 41 1.12 11.23 -5.97
C LEU A 41 1.38 9.98 -6.83
N MET A 42 1.87 8.90 -6.20
CA MET A 42 2.11 7.64 -6.89
C MET A 42 0.80 6.99 -7.37
N VAL A 43 -0.25 7.03 -6.55
CA VAL A 43 -1.59 6.58 -6.97
C VAL A 43 -2.06 7.38 -8.21
N ASP A 44 -1.98 8.71 -8.20
CA ASP A 44 -2.38 9.54 -9.35
C ASP A 44 -1.58 9.21 -10.60
N ARG A 45 -0.26 9.08 -10.48
CA ARG A 45 0.63 8.72 -11.61
C ARG A 45 0.28 7.35 -12.18
N ILE A 46 0.13 6.33 -11.35
CA ILE A 46 -0.22 4.98 -11.82
C ILE A 46 -1.58 4.97 -12.50
N LEU A 47 -2.58 5.63 -11.92
CA LEU A 47 -3.90 5.75 -12.53
C LEU A 47 -3.84 6.45 -13.90
N ARG A 48 -3.01 7.50 -14.03
CA ARG A 48 -2.85 8.25 -15.28
C ARG A 48 -2.01 7.50 -16.31
N ASP A 49 -0.80 7.12 -15.93
CA ASP A 49 0.24 6.71 -16.88
C ASP A 49 0.15 5.20 -17.21
N PHE A 50 -0.24 4.38 -16.24
CA PHE A 50 -0.35 2.93 -16.41
C PHE A 50 -1.78 2.52 -16.83
N TYR A 51 -2.81 3.02 -16.14
CA TYR A 51 -4.20 2.66 -16.44
C TYR A 51 -4.92 3.62 -17.38
N GLN A 52 -4.33 4.78 -17.71
CA GLN A 52 -4.89 5.81 -18.60
C GLN A 52 -6.27 6.32 -18.13
N ILE A 53 -6.49 6.35 -16.82
CA ILE A 53 -7.72 6.85 -16.22
C ILE A 53 -7.66 8.38 -16.15
N GLU A 54 -8.61 9.07 -16.80
CA GLU A 54 -8.67 10.54 -16.82
C GLU A 54 -9.25 11.12 -15.52
N ASN A 55 -10.40 10.59 -15.07
CA ASN A 55 -11.04 11.05 -13.84
C ASN A 55 -10.49 10.32 -12.62
N ARG A 56 -9.52 10.93 -11.97
CA ARG A 56 -8.78 10.38 -10.82
C ARG A 56 -9.19 10.99 -9.48
N GLU A 57 -10.44 11.51 -9.39
CA GLU A 57 -10.95 12.08 -8.15
C GLU A 57 -11.00 11.01 -7.04
N ILE A 58 -10.19 11.23 -5.99
CA ILE A 58 -10.13 10.36 -4.82
C ILE A 58 -11.10 10.90 -3.76
N VAL A 59 -11.98 10.04 -3.29
CA VAL A 59 -12.92 10.30 -2.21
C VAL A 59 -12.70 9.31 -1.06
N PHE A 60 -13.26 9.60 0.10
CA PHE A 60 -13.03 8.81 1.31
C PHE A 60 -14.32 8.24 1.87
N ASN A 61 -14.26 6.97 2.29
CA ASN A 61 -15.25 6.37 3.18
C ASN A 61 -14.57 6.07 4.52
N GLY A 62 -14.83 6.90 5.52
CA GLY A 62 -14.06 6.90 6.75
C GLY A 62 -12.59 7.24 6.46
N LYS A 63 -11.68 6.31 6.73
CA LYS A 63 -10.24 6.46 6.46
C LYS A 63 -9.79 5.83 5.12
N LYS A 64 -10.65 5.02 4.49
CA LYS A 64 -10.31 4.31 3.25
C LYS A 64 -10.49 5.24 2.05
N PRO A 65 -9.42 5.51 1.28
CA PRO A 65 -9.52 6.22 0.01
C PRO A 65 -10.02 5.30 -1.08
N PHE A 66 -10.73 5.86 -2.07
CA PHE A 66 -11.14 5.15 -3.27
C PHE A 66 -11.35 6.11 -4.44
N LEU A 67 -11.22 5.59 -5.65
CA LEU A 67 -11.52 6.32 -6.86
C LEU A 67 -13.03 6.52 -6.98
N LYS A 68 -13.48 7.76 -7.19
CA LYS A 68 -14.92 8.09 -7.24
C LYS A 68 -15.66 7.34 -8.34
N THR A 69 -15.00 7.13 -9.49
CA THR A 69 -15.56 6.41 -10.65
C THR A 69 -15.68 4.92 -10.43
N ARG A 70 -14.93 4.35 -9.47
CA ARG A 70 -14.84 2.90 -9.25
C ARG A 70 -14.33 2.08 -10.44
N GLU A 71 -13.69 2.71 -11.40
CA GLU A 71 -13.05 2.03 -12.53
C GLU A 71 -11.87 1.15 -12.09
N LYS A 72 -11.23 1.51 -10.97
CA LYS A 72 -10.16 0.74 -10.34
C LYS A 72 -10.27 0.87 -8.83
N PHE A 73 -10.00 -0.20 -8.14
CA PHE A 73 -9.85 -0.21 -6.69
C PHE A 73 -8.37 -0.15 -6.35
N PHE A 74 -8.02 0.53 -5.26
CA PHE A 74 -6.64 0.57 -4.81
C PHE A 74 -6.53 0.54 -3.28
N SER A 75 -5.37 0.14 -2.82
CA SER A 75 -5.00 0.17 -1.40
C SER A 75 -3.55 0.62 -1.25
N ILE A 76 -3.26 1.27 -0.15
CA ILE A 76 -1.96 1.90 0.14
C ILE A 76 -1.42 1.36 1.46
N SER A 77 -0.14 1.04 1.49
CA SER A 77 0.63 0.84 2.73
C SER A 77 2.04 1.42 2.59
N HIS A 78 2.67 1.71 3.69
CA HIS A 78 4.06 2.14 3.72
C HIS A 78 4.73 1.66 5.01
N SER A 79 5.97 1.25 4.91
CA SER A 79 6.81 0.91 6.05
C SER A 79 8.25 1.29 5.76
N ASN A 80 8.82 2.15 6.60
CA ASN A 80 10.18 2.68 6.49
C ASN A 80 10.52 3.26 5.11
N ASP A 81 11.21 2.46 4.27
CA ASP A 81 11.81 2.91 3.03
C ASP A 81 10.94 2.58 1.80
N TYR A 82 9.78 1.94 2.02
CA TYR A 82 8.90 1.51 0.93
C TYR A 82 7.46 2.00 1.07
N ILE A 83 6.89 2.35 -0.09
CA ILE A 83 5.45 2.47 -0.32
C ILE A 83 5.02 1.25 -1.12
N ALA A 84 3.94 0.60 -0.68
CA ALA A 84 3.30 -0.49 -1.40
C ALA A 84 1.89 -0.07 -1.82
N LEU A 85 1.58 -0.26 -3.09
CA LEU A 85 0.30 0.06 -3.70
C LEU A 85 -0.25 -1.18 -4.38
N ALA A 86 -1.53 -1.47 -4.17
CA ALA A 86 -2.25 -2.52 -4.91
C ALA A 86 -3.36 -1.88 -5.74
N PHE A 87 -3.49 -2.30 -6.99
CA PHE A 87 -4.58 -1.91 -7.90
C PHE A 87 -5.27 -3.14 -8.46
N SER A 88 -6.60 -3.16 -8.46
CA SER A 88 -7.39 -4.30 -8.93
C SER A 88 -8.72 -3.82 -9.52
N ASP A 89 -9.38 -4.68 -10.27
CA ASP A 89 -10.77 -4.49 -10.71
C ASP A 89 -11.77 -4.81 -9.60
N TYR A 90 -11.27 -5.32 -8.46
CA TYR A 90 -12.05 -5.71 -7.29
C TYR A 90 -11.53 -5.01 -6.03
N ASP A 91 -12.36 -4.97 -4.98
CA ASP A 91 -11.89 -4.48 -3.68
C ASP A 91 -10.65 -5.25 -3.22
N CYS A 92 -9.64 -4.49 -2.81
CA CYS A 92 -8.36 -5.00 -2.34
C CYS A 92 -7.87 -4.30 -1.08
N GLY A 93 -6.93 -4.93 -0.41
CA GLY A 93 -6.19 -4.37 0.71
C GLY A 93 -4.73 -4.80 0.62
N ILE A 94 -3.81 -3.94 1.03
CA ILE A 94 -2.37 -4.22 1.05
C ILE A 94 -1.76 -3.77 2.35
N ASP A 95 -0.84 -4.57 2.87
CA ASP A 95 0.02 -4.15 3.97
C ASP A 95 1.46 -4.58 3.74
N ILE A 96 2.40 -3.71 4.11
CA ILE A 96 3.85 -3.96 4.07
C ILE A 96 4.44 -3.58 5.41
N GLU A 97 5.32 -4.43 5.95
CA GLU A 97 6.02 -4.18 7.20
C GLU A 97 7.48 -4.60 7.13
N LYS A 98 8.36 -3.75 7.66
CA LYS A 98 9.75 -4.09 7.90
C LYS A 98 9.85 -5.00 9.12
N ILE A 99 10.50 -6.14 8.99
CA ILE A 99 10.80 -7.04 10.12
C ILE A 99 11.80 -6.34 11.03
N LYS A 100 11.36 -5.97 12.22
CA LYS A 100 12.18 -5.34 13.25
C LYS A 100 12.07 -6.09 14.56
N LEU A 101 13.16 -6.23 15.27
CA LEU A 101 13.14 -6.82 16.61
C LEU A 101 12.16 -6.05 17.50
N ARG A 102 11.19 -6.77 18.04
CA ARG A 102 10.16 -6.24 18.95
C ARG A 102 9.61 -7.37 19.82
N GLU A 103 9.06 -6.99 20.96
CA GLU A 103 8.21 -7.88 21.75
C GLU A 103 6.87 -8.02 21.02
N PHE A 104 6.52 -9.23 20.63
CA PHE A 104 5.31 -9.51 19.85
C PHE A 104 4.34 -10.45 20.54
N GLU A 105 4.75 -11.13 21.61
CA GLU A 105 4.00 -12.18 22.29
C GLU A 105 2.67 -11.66 22.86
N GLU A 106 2.69 -10.49 23.52
CA GLU A 106 1.48 -9.89 24.07
C GLU A 106 0.51 -9.45 22.99
N ILE A 107 1.03 -8.88 21.88
CA ILE A 107 0.21 -8.49 20.75
C ILE A 107 -0.41 -9.73 20.11
N SER A 108 0.39 -10.76 19.88
CA SER A 108 -0.06 -12.04 19.32
C SER A 108 -1.18 -12.65 20.15
N LYS A 109 -0.99 -12.69 21.46
CA LYS A 109 -2.01 -13.20 22.39
C LYS A 109 -3.31 -12.42 22.32
N ARG A 110 -3.24 -11.08 22.30
CA ARG A 110 -4.41 -10.19 22.19
C ARG A 110 -5.14 -10.35 20.87
N MET A 111 -4.39 -10.55 19.77
CA MET A 111 -4.93 -10.71 18.41
C MET A 111 -5.34 -12.16 18.10
N GLY A 112 -4.99 -13.11 18.98
CA GLY A 112 -5.24 -14.54 18.76
C GLY A 112 -4.32 -15.18 17.71
N PHE A 113 -3.18 -14.54 17.42
CA PHE A 113 -2.19 -15.09 16.49
C PHE A 113 -1.45 -16.27 17.12
N LYS A 114 -1.24 -17.33 16.34
CA LYS A 114 -0.48 -18.51 16.74
C LYS A 114 0.93 -18.45 16.14
N CYS A 115 1.74 -17.52 16.60
CA CYS A 115 3.10 -17.33 16.14
C CYS A 115 4.11 -17.59 17.27
N THR A 116 5.22 -18.20 16.91
CA THR A 116 6.34 -18.55 17.79
C THR A 116 7.62 -17.80 17.42
N THR A 117 7.65 -17.24 16.23
CA THR A 117 8.76 -16.45 15.70
C THR A 117 8.31 -15.04 15.31
N LEU A 118 9.27 -14.13 15.23
CA LEU A 118 9.03 -12.75 14.79
C LEU A 118 8.53 -12.71 13.34
N GLU A 119 9.06 -13.55 12.47
CA GLU A 119 8.62 -13.66 11.08
C GLU A 119 7.17 -14.14 10.99
N GLU A 120 6.78 -15.18 11.74
CA GLU A 120 5.40 -15.63 11.82
C GLU A 120 4.46 -14.52 12.30
N PHE A 121 4.90 -13.73 13.30
CA PHE A 121 4.14 -12.59 13.77
C PHE A 121 3.89 -11.56 12.64
N TYR A 122 4.93 -11.15 11.91
CA TYR A 122 4.75 -10.19 10.81
C TYR A 122 3.92 -10.76 9.66
N ASN A 123 3.99 -12.06 9.42
CA ASN A 123 3.14 -12.76 8.47
C ASN A 123 1.65 -12.68 8.83
N GLU A 124 1.31 -12.88 10.08
CA GLU A 124 -0.08 -12.78 10.56
C GLU A 124 -0.52 -11.31 10.66
N TRP A 125 0.38 -10.42 11.07
CA TRP A 125 0.12 -9.00 11.21
C TRP A 125 -0.20 -8.35 9.86
N THR A 126 0.65 -8.53 8.84
CA THR A 126 0.41 -7.97 7.51
C THR A 126 -0.84 -8.54 6.85
N LYS A 127 -1.15 -9.83 7.11
CA LYS A 127 -2.39 -10.45 6.66
C LYS A 127 -3.61 -9.78 7.29
N TYR A 128 -3.58 -9.60 8.60
CA TYR A 128 -4.65 -8.95 9.35
C TYR A 128 -4.87 -7.51 8.87
N GLU A 129 -3.80 -6.71 8.74
CA GLU A 129 -3.89 -5.32 8.30
C GLU A 129 -4.35 -5.20 6.84
N ALA A 130 -3.92 -6.09 5.94
CA ALA A 130 -4.40 -6.12 4.57
C ALA A 130 -5.91 -6.43 4.50
N GLU A 131 -6.40 -7.41 5.27
CA GLU A 131 -7.83 -7.71 5.35
C GLU A 131 -8.63 -6.58 6.02
N TYR A 132 -8.07 -5.95 7.05
CA TYR A 132 -8.67 -4.77 7.68
C TYR A 132 -8.83 -3.61 6.67
N LYS A 133 -7.81 -3.35 5.85
CA LYS A 133 -7.86 -2.33 4.78
C LYS A 133 -8.83 -2.72 3.66
N LEU A 134 -8.96 -4.00 3.36
CA LEU A 134 -9.98 -4.51 2.44
C LEU A 134 -11.39 -4.18 2.95
N GLY A 135 -11.63 -4.28 4.28
CA GLY A 135 -12.87 -3.91 4.95
C GLY A 135 -13.97 -4.98 4.88
N LYS A 136 -13.64 -6.19 4.46
CA LYS A 136 -14.50 -7.37 4.38
C LYS A 136 -13.64 -8.65 4.33
N PRO A 137 -14.21 -9.84 4.57
CA PRO A 137 -13.45 -11.09 4.50
C PRO A 137 -12.81 -11.28 3.12
N ALA A 138 -11.51 -11.56 3.12
CA ALA A 138 -10.77 -11.84 1.90
C ALA A 138 -11.08 -13.25 1.38
N GLN A 139 -11.13 -13.39 0.05
CA GLN A 139 -11.26 -14.68 -0.63
C GLN A 139 -9.88 -15.23 -1.01
N THR A 140 -8.90 -14.38 -1.22
CA THR A 140 -7.53 -14.76 -1.51
C THR A 140 -6.52 -13.81 -0.87
N PHE A 141 -5.32 -14.35 -0.62
CA PHE A 141 -4.17 -13.61 -0.14
C PHE A 141 -2.94 -13.94 -0.98
N LYS A 142 -2.12 -12.92 -1.25
CA LYS A 142 -0.78 -13.10 -1.79
C LYS A 142 0.21 -12.52 -0.80
N LYS A 143 1.19 -13.32 -0.39
CA LYS A 143 2.30 -12.92 0.47
C LYS A 143 3.58 -12.82 -0.37
N ILE A 144 4.36 -11.80 -0.11
CA ILE A 144 5.60 -11.50 -0.80
C ILE A 144 6.66 -11.17 0.26
N HIS A 145 7.82 -11.80 0.17
CA HIS A 145 8.99 -11.48 0.99
C HIS A 145 9.96 -10.65 0.15
N LEU A 146 10.33 -9.50 0.67
CA LEU A 146 11.26 -8.55 0.05
C LEU A 146 12.36 -8.24 1.06
N GLU A 147 13.50 -8.93 0.99
CA GLU A 147 14.60 -8.79 1.95
C GLU A 147 14.10 -8.91 3.41
N ASP A 148 14.13 -7.81 4.15
CA ASP A 148 13.66 -7.72 5.53
C ASP A 148 12.22 -7.17 5.65
N TYR A 149 11.43 -7.23 4.58
CA TYR A 149 10.02 -6.84 4.56
C TYR A 149 9.09 -8.01 4.24
N ILE A 150 7.92 -7.97 4.84
CA ILE A 150 6.80 -8.82 4.48
C ILE A 150 5.67 -7.94 3.96
N LEU A 151 5.16 -8.29 2.80
CA LEU A 151 4.01 -7.65 2.17
C LEU A 151 2.91 -8.68 1.99
N THR A 152 1.69 -8.32 2.35
CA THR A 152 0.50 -9.14 2.09
C THR A 152 -0.56 -8.33 1.36
N VAL A 153 -1.15 -8.94 0.35
CA VAL A 153 -2.30 -8.40 -0.37
C VAL A 153 -3.50 -9.30 -0.14
N ALA A 154 -4.66 -8.69 0.03
CA ALA A 154 -5.95 -9.34 0.21
C ALA A 154 -6.91 -8.92 -0.91
N SER A 155 -7.67 -9.86 -1.49
CA SER A 155 -8.68 -9.61 -2.51
C SER A 155 -9.99 -10.33 -2.21
N VAL A 156 -11.09 -9.78 -2.70
CA VAL A 156 -12.40 -10.46 -2.71
C VAL A 156 -12.56 -11.40 -3.90
N ASN A 157 -11.64 -11.38 -4.85
CA ASN A 157 -11.67 -12.27 -6.00
C ASN A 157 -10.80 -13.50 -5.74
N ILE A 158 -11.39 -14.70 -5.75
CA ILE A 158 -10.68 -15.95 -5.52
C ILE A 158 -9.72 -16.32 -6.66
N GLN A 159 -9.96 -15.80 -7.87
CA GLN A 159 -9.17 -16.04 -9.08
C GLN A 159 -8.26 -14.86 -9.41
N GLU A 160 -7.90 -14.05 -8.40
CA GLU A 160 -7.03 -12.88 -8.60
C GLU A 160 -5.63 -13.33 -9.05
N GLU A 161 -5.21 -12.86 -10.22
CA GLU A 161 -3.82 -12.96 -10.67
C GLU A 161 -3.02 -11.75 -10.18
N PHE A 162 -1.74 -11.95 -9.87
CA PHE A 162 -0.90 -10.93 -9.24
C PHE A 162 0.33 -10.65 -10.07
N GLU A 163 0.51 -9.41 -10.47
CA GLU A 163 1.74 -8.90 -11.08
C GLU A 163 2.45 -7.95 -10.09
N ILE A 164 3.78 -8.02 -10.03
CA ILE A 164 4.57 -7.29 -9.04
C ILE A 164 5.59 -6.43 -9.77
N TYR A 165 5.55 -5.13 -9.50
CA TYR A 165 6.46 -4.12 -10.03
C TYR A 165 7.26 -3.53 -8.86
N ILE A 166 8.58 -3.81 -8.83
CA ILE A 166 9.49 -3.28 -7.80
C ILE A 166 10.33 -2.21 -8.45
N GLN A 167 10.33 -1.01 -7.87
CA GLN A 167 11.08 0.13 -8.37
C GLN A 167 11.99 0.72 -7.31
N SER A 168 13.27 0.86 -7.68
CA SER A 168 14.21 1.73 -6.99
C SER A 168 14.39 2.99 -7.83
N GLY A 169 13.93 4.17 -7.31
CA GLY A 169 14.17 5.45 -7.95
C GLY A 169 13.13 5.89 -9.00
N GLU A 170 13.39 6.98 -9.68
CA GLU A 170 12.52 7.98 -10.31
C GLU A 170 11.62 7.56 -11.50
N VAL A 171 11.62 6.32 -11.99
CA VAL A 171 10.97 6.00 -13.28
C VAL A 171 9.94 4.89 -13.17
N PHE A 172 8.67 5.22 -13.41
CA PHE A 172 7.64 4.21 -13.66
C PHE A 172 7.83 3.54 -15.02
N PRO A 173 7.61 2.23 -15.16
CA PRO A 173 7.56 1.62 -16.46
C PRO A 173 6.40 2.27 -17.24
N ASN A 174 6.73 2.79 -18.43
CA ASN A 174 5.69 3.15 -19.39
C ASN A 174 4.97 1.87 -19.79
N ALA A 175 3.63 1.89 -19.81
CA ALA A 175 2.78 0.76 -20.21
C ALA A 175 2.99 0.27 -21.66
N ASN A 176 3.99 0.80 -22.37
CA ASN A 176 4.26 0.58 -23.79
C ASN A 176 5.68 0.02 -24.08
N ASN A 177 6.21 -0.85 -23.21
CA ASN A 177 7.39 -1.64 -23.57
C ASN A 177 7.11 -3.12 -23.37
#